data_c3ba4cd0ad06da4b29b792e389abf9d3
#
_entry.id   c3ba4cd0ad06da4b29b792e389abf9d3
#
_cell.length_a   1.000
_cell.length_b   1.000
_cell.length_c   1.000
_cell.angle_alpha   90.00
_cell.angle_beta   90.00
_cell.angle_gamma   90.00
#
_symmetry.space_group_name_H-M   'P 1'
#
loop_
_entity.id
_entity.type
_entity.pdbx_description
1 polymer ?
#
loop_
_entity_poly.entity_id
_entity_poly.type
_entity_poly.pdbx_seq_one_letter_code
_entity_poly.pdbx_strand_id
1 'polypeptide(L)'
;VEETLMLKGYFAQSKSYILYRSERTRMRAQRKSICSLFAEGDALEKILDKVQTDFPEEMYELSRLDEKFRSFLKPEMGESAKRAALTRAAAELTTQEAPHWEFIAARILMHDFPADLSRALDELQLHSYFEKVSYLCERGLYGSYILESYTKEELDEAGTFINPAHDEKLTYSGLELLLRRYVI
;
A
#
# COMPACT_ATOMS: atom_id res chain seq x y z
N VAL A 1 31.45 -5.27 -14.28
CA VAL A 1 30.57 -5.12 -15.46
C VAL A 1 30.94 -3.86 -16.24
N GLU A 2 30.97 -2.67 -15.59
CA GLU A 2 31.23 -1.36 -16.23
C GLU A 2 32.58 -1.35 -16.93
N GLU A 3 33.67 -1.71 -16.22
CA GLU A 3 35.01 -1.77 -16.76
C GLU A 3 35.14 -2.78 -17.92
N THR A 4 34.48 -3.94 -17.77
CA THR A 4 34.49 -4.98 -18.80
C THR A 4 33.81 -4.52 -20.09
N LEU A 5 32.71 -3.79 -19.98
CA LEU A 5 31.99 -3.23 -21.12
C LEU A 5 32.81 -2.12 -21.80
N MET A 6 33.49 -1.27 -21.02
CA MET A 6 34.35 -0.22 -21.54
C MET A 6 35.57 -0.81 -22.28
N LEU A 7 36.25 -1.81 -21.67
CA LEU A 7 37.41 -2.48 -22.28
C LEU A 7 37.06 -3.20 -23.58
N LYS A 8 35.83 -3.70 -23.72
CA LYS A 8 35.33 -4.33 -24.94
C LYS A 8 34.75 -3.36 -25.97
N GLY A 9 34.81 -2.05 -25.73
CA GLY A 9 34.31 -1.02 -26.64
C GLY A 9 32.80 -0.80 -26.63
N TYR A 10 32.06 -1.39 -25.67
CA TYR A 10 30.60 -1.21 -25.52
C TYR A 10 30.28 0.02 -24.71
N PHE A 11 30.71 1.20 -25.17
CA PHE A 11 30.59 2.46 -24.42
C PHE A 11 29.11 2.91 -24.17
N ALA A 12 28.23 2.74 -25.16
CA ALA A 12 26.82 3.10 -25.02
C ALA A 12 26.14 2.24 -23.96
N GLN A 13 26.38 0.93 -23.97
CA GLN A 13 25.85 -0.03 -23.00
C GLN A 13 26.41 0.24 -21.58
N SER A 14 27.71 0.55 -21.49
CA SER A 14 28.34 0.91 -20.21
C SER A 14 27.71 2.18 -19.64
N LYS A 15 27.51 3.21 -20.46
CA LYS A 15 26.83 4.45 -20.04
C LYS A 15 25.41 4.19 -19.55
N SER A 16 24.63 3.42 -20.31
CA SER A 16 23.25 3.06 -19.92
C SER A 16 23.22 2.28 -18.61
N TYR A 17 24.17 1.36 -18.41
CA TYR A 17 24.28 0.59 -17.17
C TYR A 17 24.64 1.46 -15.96
N ILE A 18 25.58 2.40 -16.12
CA ILE A 18 25.97 3.36 -15.07
C ILE A 18 24.77 4.22 -14.67
N LEU A 19 24.05 4.76 -15.64
CA LEU A 19 22.85 5.58 -15.39
C LEU A 19 21.78 4.76 -14.67
N TYR A 20 21.49 3.55 -15.15
CA TYR A 20 20.54 2.64 -14.51
C TYR A 20 20.93 2.31 -13.06
N ARG A 21 22.20 1.99 -12.81
CA ARG A 21 22.70 1.71 -11.47
C ARG A 21 22.61 2.90 -10.54
N SER A 22 22.97 4.08 -11.03
CA SER A 22 22.84 5.35 -10.28
C SER A 22 21.39 5.60 -9.88
N GLU A 23 20.47 5.46 -10.82
CA GLU A 23 19.04 5.63 -10.58
C GLU A 23 18.50 4.62 -9.55
N ARG A 24 18.82 3.34 -9.71
CA ARG A 24 18.43 2.31 -8.73
C ARG A 24 19.00 2.57 -7.34
N THR A 25 20.20 3.13 -7.25
CA THR A 25 20.81 3.51 -5.96
C THR A 25 20.07 4.69 -5.34
N ARG A 26 19.72 5.70 -6.13
CA ARG A 26 18.93 6.86 -5.71
C ARG A 26 17.55 6.42 -5.18
N MET A 27 16.84 5.60 -5.94
CA MET A 27 15.52 5.08 -5.56
C MET A 27 15.57 4.31 -4.23
N ARG A 28 16.57 3.45 -4.05
CA ARG A 28 16.76 2.72 -2.77
C ARG A 28 17.07 3.65 -1.60
N ALA A 29 17.86 4.69 -1.83
CA ALA A 29 18.20 5.65 -0.78
C ALA A 29 16.96 6.44 -0.32
N GLN A 30 16.09 6.84 -1.26
CA GLN A 30 14.82 7.50 -0.95
C GLN A 30 13.89 6.61 -0.10
N ARG A 31 13.72 5.32 -0.47
CA ARG A 31 12.93 4.37 0.32
C ARG A 31 13.50 4.20 1.74
N LYS A 32 14.80 3.97 1.83
CA LYS A 32 15.48 3.79 3.12
C LYS A 32 15.35 5.01 4.02
N SER A 33 15.35 6.21 3.45
CA SER A 33 15.16 7.46 4.20
C SER A 33 13.82 7.46 4.93
N ILE A 34 12.74 7.10 4.25
CA ILE A 34 11.40 7.01 4.85
C ILE A 34 11.33 5.83 5.83
N CYS A 35 11.73 4.63 5.38
CA CYS A 35 11.61 3.40 6.18
C CYS A 35 12.41 3.43 7.47
N SER A 36 13.56 4.12 7.50
CA SER A 36 14.39 4.25 8.71
C SER A 36 13.70 4.98 9.87
N LEU A 37 12.59 5.63 9.63
CA LEU A 37 11.79 6.32 10.63
C LEU A 37 10.77 5.40 11.33
N PHE A 38 10.66 4.16 10.88
CA PHE A 38 9.74 3.14 11.40
C PHE A 38 10.52 1.96 12.00
N ALA A 39 9.98 1.37 13.06
CA ALA A 39 10.60 0.21 13.71
C ALA A 39 10.57 -1.04 12.81
N GLU A 40 9.48 -1.23 12.05
CA GLU A 40 9.30 -2.33 11.09
C GLU A 40 9.17 -1.75 9.67
N GLY A 41 10.28 -1.28 9.11
CA GLY A 41 10.30 -0.64 7.80
C GLY A 41 10.23 -1.59 6.60
N ASP A 42 10.47 -2.90 6.79
CA ASP A 42 10.63 -3.85 5.67
C ASP A 42 9.33 -4.05 4.85
N ALA A 43 8.19 -4.08 5.51
CA ALA A 43 6.92 -4.22 4.81
C ALA A 43 6.56 -2.92 4.05
N LEU A 44 6.80 -1.76 4.65
CA LEU A 44 6.63 -0.46 4.00
C LEU A 44 7.60 -0.31 2.81
N GLU A 45 8.84 -0.83 2.90
CA GLU A 45 9.82 -0.77 1.81
C GLU A 45 9.29 -1.46 0.55
N LYS A 46 8.57 -2.58 0.67
CA LYS A 46 7.96 -3.29 -0.46
C LYS A 46 6.90 -2.44 -1.17
N ILE A 47 6.07 -1.74 -0.39
CA ILE A 47 5.04 -0.85 -0.96
C ILE A 47 5.70 0.32 -1.68
N LEU A 48 6.69 0.96 -1.06
CA LEU A 48 7.40 2.07 -1.68
C LEU A 48 8.20 1.65 -2.91
N ASP A 49 8.73 0.41 -2.96
CA ASP A 49 9.35 -0.16 -4.17
C ASP A 49 8.32 -0.31 -5.30
N LYS A 50 7.13 -0.81 -4.98
CA LYS A 50 6.05 -0.93 -5.94
C LYS A 50 5.56 0.44 -6.42
N VAL A 51 5.45 1.42 -5.52
CA VAL A 51 5.12 2.80 -5.88
C VAL A 51 6.13 3.36 -6.88
N GLN A 52 7.43 3.21 -6.64
CA GLN A 52 8.48 3.66 -7.57
C GLN A 52 8.48 2.91 -8.91
N THR A 53 7.94 1.70 -8.95
CA THR A 53 7.81 0.92 -10.18
C THR A 53 6.58 1.33 -10.99
N ASP A 54 5.46 1.54 -10.32
CA ASP A 54 4.17 1.82 -10.96
C ASP A 54 4.03 3.32 -11.33
N PHE A 55 4.75 4.21 -10.61
CA PHE A 55 4.74 5.66 -10.82
C PHE A 55 6.17 6.20 -11.00
N PRO A 56 6.85 5.89 -12.13
CA PRO A 56 8.27 6.23 -12.32
C PRO A 56 8.53 7.71 -12.68
N GLU A 57 7.50 8.52 -12.85
CA GLU A 57 7.61 9.93 -13.22
C GLU A 57 8.22 10.77 -12.09
N GLU A 58 8.97 11.82 -12.43
CA GLU A 58 9.58 12.75 -11.46
C GLU A 58 8.57 13.38 -10.48
N MET A 59 7.31 13.55 -10.92
CA MET A 59 6.23 14.07 -10.06
C MET A 59 5.90 13.17 -8.87
N TYR A 60 6.26 11.87 -8.94
CA TYR A 60 6.00 10.87 -7.91
C TYR A 60 7.26 10.43 -7.17
N GLU A 61 8.29 11.25 -7.18
CA GLU A 61 9.52 10.98 -6.43
C GLU A 61 9.28 10.90 -4.92
N LEU A 62 9.79 9.84 -4.30
CA LEU A 62 9.69 9.64 -2.85
C LEU A 62 10.46 10.70 -2.04
N SER A 63 11.38 11.45 -2.65
CA SER A 63 12.02 12.62 -2.01
C SER A 63 10.98 13.66 -1.59
N ARG A 64 10.01 13.96 -2.45
CA ARG A 64 8.91 14.89 -2.11
C ARG A 64 8.05 14.37 -0.96
N LEU A 65 7.79 13.06 -0.96
CA LEU A 65 7.05 12.42 0.12
C LEU A 65 7.85 12.48 1.44
N ASP A 66 9.15 12.19 1.42
CA ASP A 66 10.02 12.24 2.59
C ASP A 66 10.08 13.65 3.20
N GLU A 67 10.29 14.67 2.37
CA GLU A 67 10.30 16.07 2.82
C GLU A 67 8.97 16.47 3.47
N LYS A 68 7.85 16.16 2.81
CA LYS A 68 6.52 16.47 3.32
C LYS A 68 6.22 15.70 4.61
N PHE A 69 6.56 14.41 4.65
CA PHE A 69 6.39 13.57 5.82
C PHE A 69 7.17 14.10 7.02
N ARG A 70 8.45 14.45 6.82
CA ARG A 70 9.29 15.02 7.89
C ARG A 70 8.71 16.31 8.47
N SER A 71 8.00 17.11 7.67
CA SER A 71 7.35 18.34 8.15
C SER A 71 6.20 18.07 9.15
N PHE A 72 5.64 16.86 9.15
CA PHE A 72 4.58 16.44 10.07
C PHE A 72 5.09 15.70 11.31
N LEU A 73 6.35 15.25 11.29
CA LEU A 73 6.90 14.49 12.42
C LEU A 73 7.06 15.35 13.68
N LYS A 74 6.69 14.77 14.79
CA LYS A 74 6.94 15.31 16.14
C LYS A 74 7.77 14.30 16.93
N PRO A 75 8.60 14.74 17.89
CA PRO A 75 9.54 13.87 18.62
C PRO A 75 8.91 12.65 19.31
N GLU A 76 7.66 12.74 19.76
CA GLU A 76 6.99 11.70 20.55
C GLU A 76 5.95 10.90 19.77
N MET A 77 5.99 10.92 18.43
CA MET A 77 5.01 10.17 17.62
C MET A 77 5.27 8.67 17.68
N GLY A 78 4.24 7.91 18.08
CA GLY A 78 4.23 6.45 17.94
C GLY A 78 4.09 6.01 16.49
N GLU A 79 4.30 4.71 16.22
CA GLU A 79 4.30 4.14 14.86
C GLU A 79 2.99 4.41 14.08
N SER A 80 1.83 4.21 14.72
CA SER A 80 0.53 4.48 14.08
C SER A 80 0.37 5.95 13.68
N ALA A 81 0.80 6.89 14.55
CA ALA A 81 0.75 8.32 14.24
C ALA A 81 1.73 8.69 13.12
N LYS A 82 2.90 8.07 13.04
CA LYS A 82 3.84 8.24 11.92
C LYS A 82 3.25 7.74 10.60
N ARG A 83 2.56 6.59 10.61
CA ARG A 83 1.88 6.06 9.42
C ARG A 83 0.76 6.97 8.94
N ALA A 84 -0.07 7.46 9.86
CA ALA A 84 -1.09 8.44 9.53
C ALA A 84 -0.49 9.73 8.96
N ALA A 85 0.64 10.19 9.50
CA ALA A 85 1.37 11.35 8.98
C ALA A 85 1.95 11.09 7.57
N LEU A 86 2.48 9.88 7.30
CA LEU A 86 2.98 9.51 5.99
C LEU A 86 1.85 9.44 4.94
N THR A 87 0.72 8.82 5.31
CA THR A 87 -0.49 8.77 4.46
C THR A 87 -0.99 10.19 4.14
N ARG A 88 -1.07 11.04 5.16
CA ARG A 88 -1.45 12.43 5.00
C ARG A 88 -0.48 13.20 4.11
N ALA A 89 0.83 12.98 4.27
CA ALA A 89 1.85 13.60 3.44
C ALA A 89 1.65 13.25 1.95
N ALA A 90 1.38 11.98 1.65
CA ALA A 90 1.08 11.54 0.28
C ALA A 90 -0.21 12.17 -0.24
N ALA A 91 -1.29 12.20 0.56
CA ALA A 91 -2.56 12.80 0.16
C ALA A 91 -2.44 14.30 -0.13
N GLU A 92 -1.65 15.05 0.67
CA GLU A 92 -1.42 16.49 0.46
C GLU A 92 -0.50 16.81 -0.73
N LEU A 93 0.15 15.82 -1.34
CA LEU A 93 0.90 15.97 -2.59
C LEU A 93 0.02 15.85 -3.84
N THR A 94 -1.25 15.48 -3.68
CA THR A 94 -2.20 15.35 -4.79
C THR A 94 -2.48 16.73 -5.39
N THR A 95 -2.21 16.87 -6.69
CA THR A 95 -2.49 18.06 -7.48
C THR A 95 -3.12 17.67 -8.82
N GLN A 96 -3.56 18.66 -9.60
CA GLN A 96 -4.08 18.40 -10.95
C GLN A 96 -3.01 17.80 -11.87
N GLU A 97 -1.75 18.22 -11.71
CA GLU A 97 -0.61 17.73 -12.48
C GLU A 97 -0.12 16.36 -11.99
N ALA A 98 -0.32 16.04 -10.71
CA ALA A 98 0.13 14.81 -10.07
C ALA A 98 -1.02 14.08 -9.32
N PRO A 99 -2.08 13.64 -10.02
CA PRO A 99 -3.28 13.06 -9.39
C PRO A 99 -3.02 11.68 -8.77
N HIS A 100 -2.00 10.94 -9.22
CA HIS A 100 -1.76 9.57 -8.75
C HIS A 100 -1.25 9.49 -7.31
N TRP A 101 -0.92 10.60 -6.66
CA TRP A 101 -0.66 10.63 -5.22
C TRP A 101 -1.85 10.14 -4.39
N GLU A 102 -3.07 10.23 -4.92
CA GLU A 102 -4.26 9.61 -4.33
C GLU A 102 -4.13 8.09 -4.18
N PHE A 103 -3.62 7.40 -5.22
CA PHE A 103 -3.40 5.96 -5.19
C PHE A 103 -2.22 5.59 -4.29
N ILE A 104 -1.16 6.42 -4.27
CA ILE A 104 -0.01 6.21 -3.39
C ILE A 104 -0.44 6.34 -1.93
N ALA A 105 -1.23 7.37 -1.58
CA ALA A 105 -1.77 7.56 -0.24
C ALA A 105 -2.67 6.38 0.19
N ALA A 106 -3.52 5.89 -0.72
CA ALA A 106 -4.36 4.71 -0.47
C ALA A 106 -3.53 3.46 -0.17
N ARG A 107 -2.47 3.19 -0.95
CA ARG A 107 -1.58 2.03 -0.72
C ARG A 107 -0.86 2.11 0.63
N ILE A 108 -0.44 3.31 1.05
CA ILE A 108 0.18 3.51 2.36
C ILE A 108 -0.83 3.29 3.47
N LEU A 109 -2.06 3.82 3.33
CA LEU A 109 -3.14 3.64 4.30
C LEU A 109 -3.52 2.16 4.49
N MET A 110 -3.57 1.40 3.39
CA MET A 110 -3.92 -0.02 3.37
C MET A 110 -2.78 -0.95 3.82
N HIS A 111 -1.61 -0.42 4.12
CA HIS A 111 -0.41 -1.20 4.39
C HIS A 111 -0.61 -2.32 5.42
N ASP A 112 -1.20 -2.01 6.55
CA ASP A 112 -1.36 -2.95 7.66
C ASP A 112 -2.69 -3.71 7.61
N PHE A 113 -3.66 -3.19 6.87
CA PHE A 113 -5.03 -3.69 6.87
C PHE A 113 -5.13 -5.19 6.54
N PRO A 114 -4.45 -5.75 5.52
CA PRO A 114 -4.52 -7.17 5.23
C PRO A 114 -3.96 -8.06 6.35
N ALA A 115 -2.88 -7.63 7.00
CA ALA A 115 -2.26 -8.39 8.10
C ALA A 115 -3.12 -8.36 9.37
N ASP A 116 -3.67 -7.19 9.69
CA ASP A 116 -4.56 -7.01 10.84
C ASP A 116 -5.88 -7.77 10.64
N LEU A 117 -6.44 -7.72 9.42
CA LEU A 117 -7.62 -8.49 9.06
C LEU A 117 -7.37 -10.00 9.15
N SER A 118 -6.25 -10.49 8.59
CA SER A 118 -5.90 -11.91 8.67
C SER A 118 -5.79 -12.38 10.11
N ARG A 119 -5.10 -11.62 10.96
CA ARG A 119 -4.96 -11.93 12.38
C ARG A 119 -6.32 -11.99 13.09
N ALA A 120 -7.18 -11.01 12.86
CA ALA A 120 -8.51 -10.99 13.44
C ALA A 120 -9.38 -12.18 12.99
N LEU A 121 -9.30 -12.54 11.70
CA LEU A 121 -10.02 -13.70 11.17
C LEU A 121 -9.50 -15.02 11.75
N ASP A 122 -8.19 -15.17 11.95
CA ASP A 122 -7.57 -16.33 12.56
C ASP A 122 -7.96 -16.45 14.05
N GLU A 123 -7.93 -15.35 14.79
CA GLU A 123 -8.38 -15.30 16.21
C GLU A 123 -9.85 -15.70 16.37
N LEU A 124 -10.69 -15.32 15.42
CA LEU A 124 -12.11 -15.65 15.38
C LEU A 124 -12.40 -17.00 14.71
N GLN A 125 -11.39 -17.68 14.17
CA GLN A 125 -11.49 -18.92 13.41
C GLN A 125 -12.45 -18.86 12.21
N LEU A 126 -12.47 -17.71 11.52
CA LEU A 126 -13.32 -17.44 10.36
C LEU A 126 -12.53 -17.64 9.05
N HIS A 127 -12.49 -18.88 8.57
CA HIS A 127 -11.66 -19.25 7.40
C HIS A 127 -12.43 -19.20 6.08
N SER A 128 -13.71 -19.61 6.07
CA SER A 128 -14.54 -19.56 4.87
C SER A 128 -15.32 -18.24 4.76
N TYR A 129 -15.82 -17.93 3.56
CA TYR A 129 -16.65 -16.74 3.37
C TYR A 129 -18.01 -16.88 4.06
N PHE A 130 -18.57 -18.09 4.04
CA PHE A 130 -19.78 -18.42 4.79
C PHE A 130 -19.62 -18.14 6.29
N GLU A 131 -18.51 -18.57 6.92
CA GLU A 131 -18.26 -18.33 8.35
C GLU A 131 -18.19 -16.84 8.67
N LYS A 132 -17.56 -16.04 7.81
CA LYS A 132 -17.50 -14.58 7.93
C LYS A 132 -18.88 -13.95 7.86
N VAL A 133 -19.69 -14.36 6.88
CA VAL A 133 -21.06 -13.86 6.71
C VAL A 133 -21.93 -14.27 7.90
N SER A 134 -21.84 -15.53 8.34
CA SER A 134 -22.58 -16.04 9.51
C SER A 134 -22.25 -15.25 10.77
N TYR A 135 -20.97 -15.02 11.04
CA TYR A 135 -20.52 -14.20 12.17
C TYR A 135 -21.09 -12.78 12.13
N LEU A 136 -21.11 -12.15 10.95
CA LEU A 136 -21.66 -10.79 10.80
C LEU A 136 -23.18 -10.76 10.94
N CYS A 137 -23.88 -11.80 10.49
CA CYS A 137 -25.33 -11.96 10.72
C CYS A 137 -25.66 -12.15 12.21
N GLU A 138 -24.92 -13.00 12.93
CA GLU A 138 -25.09 -13.23 14.37
C GLU A 138 -24.88 -11.95 15.20
N ARG A 139 -23.99 -11.07 14.75
CA ARG A 139 -23.76 -9.77 15.35
C ARG A 139 -24.77 -8.69 14.96
N GLY A 140 -25.70 -9.01 14.05
CA GLY A 140 -26.70 -8.05 13.54
C GLY A 140 -26.11 -6.98 12.62
N LEU A 141 -24.88 -7.19 12.12
CA LEU A 141 -24.20 -6.30 11.16
C LEU A 141 -24.68 -6.59 9.74
N TYR A 142 -24.98 -7.86 9.43
CA TYR A 142 -25.63 -8.28 8.20
C TYR A 142 -27.04 -8.79 8.49
N GLY A 143 -27.92 -8.68 7.48
CA GLY A 143 -29.28 -9.19 7.58
C GLY A 143 -29.34 -10.73 7.55
N SER A 144 -30.08 -11.37 8.47
CA SER A 144 -30.25 -12.84 8.54
C SER A 144 -30.79 -13.44 7.24
N TYR A 145 -31.53 -12.66 6.45
CA TYR A 145 -32.06 -13.09 5.16
C TYR A 145 -30.99 -13.63 4.20
N ILE A 146 -29.73 -13.23 4.37
CA ILE A 146 -28.62 -13.72 3.52
C ILE A 146 -28.45 -15.22 3.75
N LEU A 147 -28.44 -15.68 5.01
CA LEU A 147 -28.29 -17.09 5.36
C LEU A 147 -29.55 -17.92 5.06
N GLU A 148 -30.72 -17.25 4.95
CA GLU A 148 -31.99 -17.88 4.54
C GLU A 148 -32.08 -18.05 3.03
N SER A 149 -31.42 -17.16 2.26
CA SER A 149 -31.51 -17.07 0.81
C SER A 149 -30.42 -17.82 0.05
N TYR A 150 -29.25 -17.99 0.68
CA TYR A 150 -28.08 -18.59 0.04
C TYR A 150 -27.52 -19.74 0.86
N THR A 151 -27.11 -20.81 0.16
CA THR A 151 -26.45 -21.96 0.78
C THR A 151 -25.00 -21.63 1.15
N LYS A 152 -24.39 -22.50 1.98
CA LYS A 152 -22.98 -22.39 2.32
C LYS A 152 -22.09 -22.41 1.06
N GLU A 153 -22.39 -23.31 0.14
CA GLU A 153 -21.63 -23.53 -1.09
C GLU A 153 -21.70 -22.30 -1.99
N GLU A 154 -22.87 -21.68 -2.13
CA GLU A 154 -23.05 -20.45 -2.91
C GLU A 154 -22.30 -19.26 -2.29
N LEU A 155 -22.31 -19.12 -0.96
CA LEU A 155 -21.57 -18.08 -0.28
C LEU A 155 -20.05 -18.29 -0.40
N ASP A 156 -19.56 -19.52 -0.23
CA ASP A 156 -18.13 -19.82 -0.37
C ASP A 156 -17.66 -19.62 -1.83
N GLU A 157 -18.51 -19.95 -2.83
CA GLU A 157 -18.25 -19.64 -4.23
C GLU A 157 -18.17 -18.12 -4.45
N ALA A 158 -19.11 -17.35 -3.90
CA ALA A 158 -19.09 -15.88 -3.99
C ALA A 158 -17.79 -15.30 -3.40
N GLY A 159 -17.28 -15.88 -2.32
CA GLY A 159 -15.99 -15.52 -1.73
C GLY A 159 -14.81 -15.64 -2.69
N THR A 160 -14.87 -16.55 -3.66
CA THR A 160 -13.78 -16.73 -4.65
C THR A 160 -13.68 -15.59 -5.66
N PHE A 161 -14.73 -14.79 -5.82
CA PHE A 161 -14.73 -13.61 -6.71
C PHE A 161 -14.06 -12.39 -6.07
N ILE A 162 -13.78 -12.41 -4.77
CA ILE A 162 -13.06 -11.33 -4.10
C ILE A 162 -11.60 -11.37 -4.54
N ASN A 163 -11.17 -10.34 -5.25
CA ASN A 163 -9.80 -10.24 -5.77
C ASN A 163 -9.05 -9.08 -5.09
N PRO A 164 -8.10 -9.38 -4.17
CA PRO A 164 -7.32 -8.35 -3.46
C PRO A 164 -6.52 -7.42 -4.39
N ALA A 165 -6.21 -7.84 -5.62
CA ALA A 165 -5.53 -6.97 -6.58
C ALA A 165 -6.35 -5.73 -6.98
N HIS A 166 -7.66 -5.74 -6.74
CA HIS A 166 -8.51 -4.58 -6.97
C HIS A 166 -8.31 -3.47 -5.94
N ASP A 167 -7.79 -3.78 -4.76
CA ASP A 167 -7.53 -2.81 -3.69
C ASP A 167 -6.54 -1.74 -4.14
N GLU A 168 -5.61 -2.09 -5.03
CA GLU A 168 -4.64 -1.16 -5.62
C GLU A 168 -5.27 -0.07 -6.51
N LYS A 169 -6.52 -0.27 -6.92
CA LYS A 169 -7.29 0.69 -7.72
C LYS A 169 -8.06 1.71 -6.87
N LEU A 170 -8.06 1.55 -5.55
CA LEU A 170 -8.72 2.48 -4.65
C LEU A 170 -7.93 3.79 -4.56
N THR A 171 -8.67 4.90 -4.59
CA THR A 171 -8.13 6.22 -4.27
C THR A 171 -8.18 6.47 -2.77
N TYR A 172 -7.35 7.37 -2.25
CA TYR A 172 -7.35 7.72 -0.83
C TYR A 172 -8.72 8.25 -0.37
N SER A 173 -9.30 9.18 -1.13
CA SER A 173 -10.63 9.74 -0.82
C SER A 173 -11.74 8.69 -0.86
N GLY A 174 -11.70 7.77 -1.83
CA GLY A 174 -12.63 6.64 -1.91
C GLY A 174 -12.49 5.69 -0.73
N LEU A 175 -11.26 5.33 -0.37
CA LEU A 175 -10.96 4.45 0.77
C LEU A 175 -11.36 5.09 2.11
N GLU A 176 -11.04 6.37 2.35
CA GLU A 176 -11.48 7.11 3.54
C GLU A 176 -13.01 7.12 3.67
N LEU A 177 -13.73 7.29 2.56
CA LEU A 177 -15.18 7.25 2.55
C LEU A 177 -15.71 5.87 2.94
N LEU A 178 -15.12 4.80 2.38
CA LEU A 178 -15.47 3.42 2.72
C LEU A 178 -15.23 3.14 4.20
N LEU A 179 -14.02 3.43 4.70
CA LEU A 179 -13.64 3.16 6.08
C LEU A 179 -14.51 3.92 7.10
N ARG A 180 -14.92 5.17 6.79
CA ARG A 180 -15.71 5.99 7.71
C ARG A 180 -17.20 5.71 7.69
N ARG A 181 -17.74 5.17 6.61
CA ARG A 181 -19.18 5.04 6.41
C ARG A 181 -19.70 3.62 6.30
N TYR A 182 -18.88 2.70 5.80
CA TYR A 182 -19.32 1.37 5.38
C TYR A 182 -18.58 0.22 6.06
N VAL A 183 -17.40 0.47 6.63
CA VAL A 183 -16.69 -0.53 7.44
C VAL A 183 -17.11 -0.34 8.90
N ILE A 184 -17.71 -1.38 9.44
CA ILE A 184 -18.25 -1.43 10.80
C ILE A 184 -17.33 -2.26 11.68
#